data_d8fd815709c44ec23f383721578279cf
#
_entry.id   d8fd815709c44ec23f383721578279cf
#
_cell.length_a   1.000
_cell.length_b   1.000
_cell.length_c   1.000
_cell.angle_alpha   90.00
_cell.angle_beta   90.00
_cell.angle_gamma   90.00
#
_symmetry.space_group_name_H-M   'P 1'
#
loop_
_entity.id
_entity.type
_entity.pdbx_description
1 polymer ?
#
loop_
_entity_poly.entity_id
_entity_poly.type
_entity_poly.pdbx_seq_one_letter_code
_entity_poly.pdbx_strand_id
1 'polypeptide(L)'
;MSDRRLLLFDIDGTLIASGGAGEWALRDAMKTRFGIEEDLGGILLAGATDKKIAVAMLEKHGFAPSPENITALLDEYLAHLETRIPKHNGRVLPGMIELLEILAKREDAVLALLTGNVVRGAEIKLSHYGVWHHFEFGAFADDHHDRNELGKFAQARALDRHGIEFPPEKIYVIGDTPRDIECGRAIGAKTVAIATGHYSFEELAEQAPDFLFQDFSETQRVVECLLGKA
;
A
#
# COMPACT_ATOMS: atom_id res chain seq x y z
N MET A 1 -23.52 14.85 11.77
CA MET A 1 -22.40 14.38 10.91
C MET A 1 -22.01 12.99 11.39
N SER A 2 -21.77 12.06 10.51
CA SER A 2 -21.31 10.71 10.90
C SER A 2 -19.97 10.81 11.63
N ASP A 3 -19.82 10.11 12.76
CA ASP A 3 -18.52 10.05 13.48
C ASP A 3 -17.56 9.02 12.86
N ARG A 4 -17.89 8.51 11.67
CA ARG A 4 -17.10 7.53 10.93
C ARG A 4 -15.78 8.12 10.45
N ARG A 5 -14.76 7.28 10.42
CA ARG A 5 -13.41 7.58 9.94
C ARG A 5 -13.06 6.69 8.76
N LEU A 6 -12.37 7.25 7.78
CA LEU A 6 -11.83 6.52 6.64
C LEU A 6 -10.37 6.18 6.91
N LEU A 7 -10.07 4.89 6.99
CA LEU A 7 -8.75 4.35 7.28
C LEU A 7 -8.16 3.75 6.01
N LEU A 8 -7.14 4.41 5.45
CA LEU A 8 -6.50 4.09 4.19
C LEU A 8 -5.17 3.41 4.45
N PHE A 9 -5.09 2.10 4.20
CA PHE A 9 -3.90 1.29 4.48
C PHE A 9 -3.05 1.06 3.23
N ASP A 10 -1.74 1.26 3.35
CA ASP A 10 -0.78 0.67 2.40
C ASP A 10 -0.62 -0.83 2.67
N ILE A 11 0.11 -1.54 1.79
CA ILE A 11 0.24 -3.00 1.82
C ILE A 11 1.62 -3.44 2.26
N ASP A 12 2.63 -3.20 1.42
CA ASP A 12 3.98 -3.74 1.60
C ASP A 12 4.74 -2.96 2.67
N GLY A 13 5.16 -3.62 3.75
CA GLY A 13 5.79 -2.95 4.91
C GLY A 13 4.78 -2.41 5.92
N THR A 14 3.48 -2.41 5.61
CA THR A 14 2.39 -1.94 6.47
C THR A 14 1.49 -3.08 6.92
N LEU A 15 0.77 -3.73 6.00
CA LEU A 15 -0.08 -4.90 6.29
C LEU A 15 0.73 -6.20 6.32
N ILE A 16 1.64 -6.34 5.37
CA ILE A 16 2.41 -7.56 5.14
C ILE A 16 3.88 -7.26 4.84
N ALA A 17 4.73 -8.26 5.09
CA ALA A 17 6.04 -8.39 4.48
C ALA A 17 6.00 -9.58 3.53
N SER A 18 6.19 -9.37 2.22
CA SER A 18 6.11 -10.42 1.20
C SER A 18 7.37 -11.30 1.11
N GLY A 19 8.40 -11.04 1.93
CA GLY A 19 9.66 -11.76 1.93
C GLY A 19 10.46 -11.59 0.63
N GLY A 20 10.27 -10.48 -0.09
CA GLY A 20 10.92 -10.18 -1.36
C GLY A 20 10.23 -10.79 -2.59
N ALA A 21 9.06 -11.43 -2.44
CA ALA A 21 8.37 -12.07 -3.56
C ALA A 21 8.08 -11.10 -4.72
N GLY A 22 7.70 -9.86 -4.41
CA GLY A 22 7.46 -8.82 -5.42
C GLY A 22 8.69 -8.46 -6.23
N GLU A 23 9.84 -8.28 -5.57
CA GLU A 23 11.11 -7.99 -6.23
C GLU A 23 11.55 -9.11 -7.17
N TRP A 24 11.44 -10.36 -6.70
CA TRP A 24 11.75 -11.51 -7.53
C TRP A 24 10.79 -11.66 -8.70
N ALA A 25 9.51 -11.37 -8.51
CA ALA A 25 8.53 -11.40 -9.60
C ALA A 25 8.83 -10.34 -10.67
N LEU A 26 9.27 -9.12 -10.29
CA LEU A 26 9.69 -8.08 -11.22
C LEU A 26 10.93 -8.50 -12.05
N ARG A 27 11.92 -9.11 -11.39
CA ARG A 27 13.12 -9.65 -12.07
C ARG A 27 12.74 -10.73 -13.08
N ASP A 28 11.92 -11.68 -12.67
CA ASP A 28 11.46 -12.76 -13.54
C ASP A 28 10.66 -12.21 -14.74
N ALA A 29 9.83 -11.19 -14.52
CA ALA A 29 9.06 -10.53 -15.56
C ALA A 29 9.96 -9.87 -16.62
N MET A 30 11.00 -9.14 -16.20
CA MET A 30 11.99 -8.57 -17.14
C MET A 30 12.70 -9.65 -17.93
N LYS A 31 13.10 -10.74 -17.27
CA LYS A 31 13.75 -11.87 -17.93
C LYS A 31 12.82 -12.54 -18.95
N THR A 32 11.59 -12.85 -18.55
CA THR A 32 10.61 -13.56 -19.40
C THR A 32 10.22 -12.72 -20.61
N ARG A 33 9.91 -11.45 -20.39
CA ARG A 33 9.33 -10.59 -21.43
C ARG A 33 10.37 -9.92 -22.32
N PHE A 34 11.51 -9.50 -21.74
CA PHE A 34 12.52 -8.68 -22.43
C PHE A 34 13.88 -9.36 -22.53
N GLY A 35 14.07 -10.55 -21.96
CA GLY A 35 15.34 -11.27 -21.96
C GLY A 35 16.43 -10.64 -21.08
N ILE A 36 16.07 -9.76 -20.14
CA ILE A 36 16.98 -8.98 -19.32
C ILE A 36 17.09 -9.59 -17.92
N GLU A 37 18.31 -9.85 -17.47
CA GLU A 37 18.61 -10.17 -16.07
C GLU A 37 18.63 -8.85 -15.26
N GLU A 38 17.53 -8.56 -14.58
CA GLU A 38 17.33 -7.33 -13.79
C GLU A 38 17.80 -7.55 -12.35
N ASP A 39 18.54 -6.59 -11.79
CA ASP A 39 19.01 -6.57 -10.40
C ASP A 39 18.24 -5.60 -9.50
N LEU A 40 17.39 -4.75 -10.08
CA LEU A 40 16.66 -3.64 -9.48
C LEU A 40 17.55 -2.52 -8.92
N GLY A 41 18.85 -2.58 -9.16
CA GLY A 41 19.80 -1.55 -8.72
C GLY A 41 19.47 -0.18 -9.32
N GLY A 42 19.41 0.83 -8.47
CA GLY A 42 19.07 2.21 -8.85
C GLY A 42 17.57 2.47 -9.06
N ILE A 43 16.70 1.47 -8.86
CA ILE A 43 15.24 1.62 -8.94
C ILE A 43 14.68 1.79 -7.53
N LEU A 44 13.99 2.89 -7.29
CA LEU A 44 13.35 3.15 -6.01
C LEU A 44 12.02 2.41 -5.92
N LEU A 45 11.97 1.35 -5.11
CA LEU A 45 10.79 0.49 -4.94
C LEU A 45 9.89 0.99 -3.81
N ALA A 46 10.46 1.33 -2.65
CA ALA A 46 9.71 1.67 -1.45
C ALA A 46 8.74 2.84 -1.68
N GLY A 47 7.46 2.58 -1.43
CA GLY A 47 6.38 3.56 -1.60
C GLY A 47 6.13 4.01 -3.05
N ALA A 48 6.80 3.43 -4.06
CA ALA A 48 6.53 3.72 -5.47
C ALA A 48 5.28 2.99 -5.96
N THR A 49 4.68 3.47 -7.05
CA THR A 49 3.63 2.73 -7.74
C THR A 49 4.23 1.71 -8.70
N ASP A 50 3.57 0.55 -8.87
CA ASP A 50 4.01 -0.50 -9.81
C ASP A 50 4.22 0.07 -11.23
N LYS A 51 3.39 1.03 -11.65
CA LYS A 51 3.56 1.73 -12.94
C LYS A 51 4.85 2.55 -13.00
N LYS A 52 5.20 3.30 -11.95
CA LYS A 52 6.49 4.05 -11.89
C LYS A 52 7.68 3.11 -11.89
N ILE A 53 7.58 1.98 -11.18
CA ILE A 53 8.61 0.95 -11.17
C ILE A 53 8.79 0.36 -12.56
N ALA A 54 7.70 -0.01 -13.24
CA ALA A 54 7.74 -0.55 -14.60
C ALA A 54 8.37 0.44 -15.59
N VAL A 55 8.01 1.72 -15.53
CA VAL A 55 8.65 2.77 -16.34
C VAL A 55 10.15 2.83 -16.10
N ALA A 56 10.58 2.91 -14.83
CA ALA A 56 12.01 2.99 -14.48
C ALA A 56 12.79 1.76 -14.94
N MET A 57 12.21 0.55 -14.84
CA MET A 57 12.84 -0.68 -15.33
C MET A 57 13.02 -0.68 -16.84
N LEU A 58 11.98 -0.27 -17.59
CA LEU A 58 12.04 -0.19 -19.04
C LEU A 58 13.09 0.83 -19.50
N GLU A 59 13.08 2.04 -18.94
CA GLU A 59 14.02 3.12 -19.27
C GLU A 59 15.48 2.72 -18.95
N LYS A 60 15.72 2.08 -17.79
CA LYS A 60 17.05 1.57 -17.39
C LYS A 60 17.69 0.69 -18.46
N HIS A 61 16.88 -0.08 -19.18
CA HIS A 61 17.32 -1.01 -20.21
C HIS A 61 17.09 -0.52 -21.65
N GLY A 62 16.75 0.75 -21.84
CA GLY A 62 16.60 1.37 -23.16
C GLY A 62 15.32 0.99 -23.90
N PHE A 63 14.31 0.44 -23.21
CA PHE A 63 12.99 0.18 -23.77
C PHE A 63 12.11 1.42 -23.62
N ALA A 64 11.31 1.71 -24.66
CA ALA A 64 10.30 2.77 -24.56
C ALA A 64 9.26 2.40 -23.49
N PRO A 65 8.93 3.27 -22.53
CA PRO A 65 7.86 3.03 -21.55
C PRO A 65 6.48 3.30 -22.17
N SER A 66 6.20 2.63 -23.29
CA SER A 66 4.90 2.72 -23.95
C SER A 66 3.83 2.01 -23.11
N PRO A 67 2.54 2.36 -23.26
CA PRO A 67 1.45 1.67 -22.59
C PRO A 67 1.49 0.15 -22.79
N GLU A 68 1.84 -0.31 -23.98
CA GLU A 68 1.94 -1.74 -24.34
C GLU A 68 3.07 -2.42 -23.57
N ASN A 69 4.25 -1.79 -23.48
CA ASN A 69 5.39 -2.35 -22.76
C ASN A 69 5.16 -2.37 -21.24
N ILE A 70 4.57 -1.30 -20.69
CA ILE A 70 4.20 -1.23 -19.27
C ILE A 70 3.19 -2.33 -18.94
N THR A 71 2.12 -2.47 -19.73
CA THR A 71 1.11 -3.51 -19.54
C THR A 71 1.73 -4.90 -19.63
N ALA A 72 2.55 -5.17 -20.66
CA ALA A 72 3.20 -6.46 -20.84
C ALA A 72 4.13 -6.81 -19.67
N LEU A 73 4.87 -5.85 -19.12
CA LEU A 73 5.74 -6.06 -17.95
C LEU A 73 4.91 -6.36 -16.70
N LEU A 74 3.84 -5.60 -16.48
CA LEU A 74 2.97 -5.79 -15.30
C LEU A 74 2.19 -7.11 -15.36
N ASP A 75 1.73 -7.55 -16.54
CA ASP A 75 1.07 -8.85 -16.71
C ASP A 75 2.02 -10.01 -16.38
N GLU A 76 3.26 -9.97 -16.86
CA GLU A 76 4.27 -10.95 -16.49
C GLU A 76 4.64 -10.90 -15.00
N TYR A 77 4.75 -9.69 -14.45
CA TYR A 77 4.97 -9.49 -13.00
C TYR A 77 3.89 -10.18 -12.18
N LEU A 78 2.62 -9.99 -12.52
CA LEU A 78 1.49 -10.60 -11.81
C LEU A 78 1.51 -12.12 -11.92
N ALA A 79 1.79 -12.67 -13.11
CA ALA A 79 1.91 -14.12 -13.30
C ALA A 79 3.04 -14.73 -12.44
N HIS A 80 4.19 -14.05 -12.38
CA HIS A 80 5.29 -14.47 -11.53
C HIS A 80 4.98 -14.27 -10.04
N LEU A 81 4.29 -13.19 -9.65
CA LEU A 81 3.91 -12.93 -8.26
C LEU A 81 3.05 -14.05 -7.67
N GLU A 82 2.04 -14.54 -8.41
CA GLU A 82 1.20 -15.67 -8.01
C GLU A 82 2.03 -16.92 -7.65
N THR A 83 3.11 -17.15 -8.37
CA THR A 83 3.97 -18.32 -8.15
C THR A 83 5.07 -18.11 -7.12
N ARG A 84 5.49 -16.85 -6.91
CA ARG A 84 6.57 -16.49 -6.00
C ARG A 84 6.08 -16.35 -4.56
N ILE A 85 4.93 -15.71 -4.35
CA ILE A 85 4.46 -15.38 -3.01
C ILE A 85 4.34 -16.60 -2.07
N PRO A 86 3.85 -17.79 -2.52
CA PRO A 86 3.81 -18.96 -1.66
C PRO A 86 5.17 -19.58 -1.34
N LYS A 87 6.22 -19.20 -2.09
CA LYS A 87 7.59 -19.77 -1.95
C LYS A 87 8.49 -18.88 -1.09
N HIS A 88 8.05 -17.68 -0.76
CA HIS A 88 8.80 -16.73 0.03
C HIS A 88 8.35 -16.73 1.49
N ASN A 89 9.27 -16.44 2.40
CA ASN A 89 8.98 -16.42 3.83
C ASN A 89 8.38 -15.06 4.23
N GLY A 90 7.19 -14.77 3.69
CA GLY A 90 6.44 -13.58 4.05
C GLY A 90 5.48 -13.82 5.23
N ARG A 91 4.90 -12.73 5.76
CA ARG A 91 3.97 -12.78 6.88
C ARG A 91 3.08 -11.54 6.94
N VAL A 92 1.96 -11.64 7.63
CA VAL A 92 1.24 -10.47 8.14
C VAL A 92 2.09 -9.82 9.24
N LEU A 93 2.13 -8.50 9.26
CA LEU A 93 2.96 -7.75 10.22
C LEU A 93 2.38 -7.75 11.64
N PRO A 94 3.21 -7.54 12.69
CA PRO A 94 2.79 -7.65 14.09
C PRO A 94 1.61 -6.73 14.43
N GLY A 95 0.61 -7.27 15.12
CA GLY A 95 -0.59 -6.57 15.59
C GLY A 95 -1.65 -6.34 14.50
N MET A 96 -1.34 -6.57 13.20
CA MET A 96 -2.21 -6.19 12.10
C MET A 96 -3.48 -7.03 12.03
N ILE A 97 -3.40 -8.35 12.22
CA ILE A 97 -4.59 -9.22 12.20
C ILE A 97 -5.59 -8.77 13.27
N GLU A 98 -5.11 -8.62 14.51
CA GLU A 98 -5.94 -8.19 15.64
C GLU A 98 -6.55 -6.79 15.40
N LEU A 99 -5.75 -5.85 14.88
CA LEU A 99 -6.22 -4.51 14.53
C LEU A 99 -7.35 -4.56 13.49
N LEU A 100 -7.16 -5.29 12.39
CA LEU A 100 -8.17 -5.40 11.34
C LEU A 100 -9.45 -6.07 11.85
N GLU A 101 -9.35 -7.11 12.69
CA GLU A 101 -10.51 -7.77 13.29
C GLU A 101 -11.30 -6.87 14.25
N ILE A 102 -10.60 -6.00 15.00
CA ILE A 102 -11.25 -5.00 15.86
C ILE A 102 -11.93 -3.94 15.01
N LEU A 103 -11.22 -3.36 14.04
CA LEU A 103 -11.74 -2.29 13.20
C LEU A 103 -12.92 -2.74 12.33
N ALA A 104 -12.89 -3.98 11.80
CA ALA A 104 -13.98 -4.52 10.99
C ALA A 104 -15.32 -4.68 11.75
N LYS A 105 -15.29 -4.72 13.09
CA LYS A 105 -16.49 -4.79 13.96
C LYS A 105 -17.02 -3.41 14.36
N ARG A 106 -16.32 -2.34 13.97
CA ARG A 106 -16.63 -0.97 14.37
C ARG A 106 -17.46 -0.26 13.29
N GLU A 107 -18.62 0.27 13.67
CA GLU A 107 -19.49 1.03 12.77
C GLU A 107 -18.92 2.42 12.43
N ASP A 108 -17.98 2.91 13.26
CA ASP A 108 -17.31 4.20 13.10
C ASP A 108 -15.99 4.10 12.29
N ALA A 109 -15.64 2.91 11.75
CA ALA A 109 -14.49 2.69 10.87
C ALA A 109 -14.92 2.26 9.47
N VAL A 110 -14.26 2.82 8.45
CA VAL A 110 -14.32 2.36 7.05
C VAL A 110 -12.90 2.02 6.63
N LEU A 111 -12.65 0.75 6.31
CA LEU A 111 -11.34 0.25 5.92
C LEU A 111 -11.23 0.22 4.40
N ALA A 112 -10.17 0.84 3.88
CA ALA A 112 -9.87 0.82 2.46
C ALA A 112 -8.36 0.77 2.23
N LEU A 113 -7.95 0.44 1.02
CA LEU A 113 -6.54 0.41 0.61
C LEU A 113 -6.13 1.73 -0.04
N LEU A 114 -4.87 2.12 0.16
CA LEU A 114 -4.21 3.21 -0.55
C LEU A 114 -2.78 2.77 -0.84
N THR A 115 -2.55 2.24 -2.03
CA THR A 115 -1.29 1.52 -2.29
C THR A 115 -0.71 1.80 -3.68
N GLY A 116 0.62 1.69 -3.77
CA GLY A 116 1.33 1.70 -5.04
C GLY A 116 1.18 0.42 -5.87
N ASN A 117 0.58 -0.61 -5.32
CA ASN A 117 0.30 -1.84 -6.07
C ASN A 117 -0.82 -1.62 -7.11
N VAL A 118 -0.75 -2.34 -8.24
CA VAL A 118 -1.93 -2.53 -9.10
C VAL A 118 -2.95 -3.41 -8.36
N VAL A 119 -4.26 -3.23 -8.66
CA VAL A 119 -5.34 -3.88 -7.92
C VAL A 119 -5.18 -5.41 -7.85
N ARG A 120 -4.81 -6.05 -8.97
CA ARG A 120 -4.61 -7.50 -9.01
C ARG A 120 -3.38 -7.94 -8.18
N GLY A 121 -2.31 -7.14 -8.14
CA GLY A 121 -1.15 -7.41 -7.30
C GLY A 121 -1.49 -7.32 -5.80
N ALA A 122 -2.29 -6.33 -5.43
CA ALA A 122 -2.82 -6.18 -4.08
C ALA A 122 -3.69 -7.40 -3.69
N GLU A 123 -4.60 -7.82 -4.57
CA GLU A 123 -5.47 -8.99 -4.36
C GLU A 123 -4.67 -10.28 -4.19
N ILE A 124 -3.69 -10.55 -5.06
CA ILE A 124 -2.82 -11.74 -4.97
C ILE A 124 -2.11 -11.76 -3.61
N LYS A 125 -1.49 -10.65 -3.23
CA LYS A 125 -0.75 -10.54 -1.97
C LYS A 125 -1.67 -10.75 -0.76
N LEU A 126 -2.70 -9.93 -0.64
CA LEU A 126 -3.56 -9.93 0.56
C LEU A 126 -4.44 -11.18 0.66
N SER A 127 -4.85 -11.80 -0.46
CA SER A 127 -5.56 -13.08 -0.45
C SER A 127 -4.67 -14.22 0.04
N HIS A 128 -3.39 -14.24 -0.37
CA HIS A 128 -2.44 -15.24 0.11
C HIS A 128 -2.28 -15.21 1.64
N TYR A 129 -2.25 -14.00 2.22
CA TYR A 129 -2.13 -13.82 3.68
C TYR A 129 -3.48 -13.76 4.40
N GLY A 130 -4.60 -13.95 3.69
CA GLY A 130 -5.94 -14.07 4.28
C GLY A 130 -6.56 -12.78 4.78
N VAL A 131 -6.06 -11.61 4.36
CA VAL A 131 -6.52 -10.30 4.87
C VAL A 131 -7.24 -9.43 3.81
N TRP A 132 -7.35 -9.88 2.55
CA TRP A 132 -8.04 -9.15 1.49
C TRP A 132 -9.50 -8.80 1.82
N HIS A 133 -10.20 -9.71 2.47
CA HIS A 133 -11.62 -9.59 2.79
C HIS A 133 -11.98 -8.47 3.76
N HIS A 134 -10.99 -7.85 4.44
CA HIS A 134 -11.21 -6.70 5.30
C HIS A 134 -11.44 -5.39 4.54
N PHE A 135 -11.11 -5.35 3.24
CA PHE A 135 -11.12 -4.12 2.45
C PHE A 135 -12.17 -4.21 1.34
N GLU A 136 -13.16 -3.31 1.38
CA GLU A 136 -14.22 -3.28 0.38
C GLU A 136 -13.81 -2.56 -0.91
N PHE A 137 -12.85 -1.64 -0.83
CA PHE A 137 -12.34 -0.83 -1.92
C PHE A 137 -10.92 -0.32 -1.60
N GLY A 138 -10.36 0.38 -2.56
CA GLY A 138 -9.06 1.04 -2.40
C GLY A 138 -8.77 1.99 -3.55
N ALA A 139 -7.61 2.64 -3.49
CA ALA A 139 -6.99 3.34 -4.60
C ALA A 139 -5.65 2.69 -4.90
N PHE A 140 -5.39 2.47 -6.17
CA PHE A 140 -4.33 1.59 -6.67
C PHE A 140 -3.51 2.28 -7.77
N ALA A 141 -2.36 1.73 -8.12
CA ALA A 141 -1.56 2.20 -9.24
C ALA A 141 -2.32 2.23 -10.58
N ASP A 142 -3.40 1.46 -10.70
CA ASP A 142 -4.31 1.49 -11.85
C ASP A 142 -4.93 2.87 -12.05
N ASP A 143 -5.27 3.55 -10.97
CA ASP A 143 -5.95 4.84 -10.98
C ASP A 143 -5.05 5.98 -11.43
N HIS A 144 -3.83 6.03 -10.87
CA HIS A 144 -2.85 7.05 -11.23
C HIS A 144 -1.42 6.56 -10.97
N HIS A 145 -0.47 7.00 -11.81
CA HIS A 145 0.95 6.67 -11.64
C HIS A 145 1.60 7.45 -10.48
N ASP A 146 1.07 8.63 -10.15
CA ASP A 146 1.52 9.40 -8.99
C ASP A 146 0.72 9.03 -7.75
N ARG A 147 1.43 8.53 -6.70
CA ARG A 147 0.84 8.10 -5.45
C ARG A 147 0.07 9.21 -4.74
N ASN A 148 0.52 10.46 -4.84
CA ASN A 148 -0.12 11.60 -4.19
C ASN A 148 -1.53 11.91 -4.75
N GLU A 149 -1.84 11.44 -5.95
CA GLU A 149 -3.17 11.57 -6.54
C GLU A 149 -4.14 10.46 -6.07
N LEU A 150 -3.62 9.31 -5.59
CA LEU A 150 -4.45 8.15 -5.23
C LEU A 150 -5.45 8.46 -4.11
N GLY A 151 -5.10 9.31 -3.16
CA GLY A 151 -5.99 9.68 -2.06
C GLY A 151 -7.34 10.24 -2.51
N LYS A 152 -7.38 10.99 -3.61
CA LYS A 152 -8.61 11.54 -4.21
C LYS A 152 -9.53 10.43 -4.74
N PHE A 153 -8.94 9.37 -5.33
CA PHE A 153 -9.72 8.21 -5.81
C PHE A 153 -10.30 7.41 -4.65
N ALA A 154 -9.55 7.25 -3.55
CA ALA A 154 -10.07 6.62 -2.34
C ALA A 154 -11.25 7.40 -1.74
N GLN A 155 -11.15 8.73 -1.64
CA GLN A 155 -12.24 9.60 -1.17
C GLN A 155 -13.48 9.50 -2.06
N ALA A 156 -13.31 9.54 -3.39
CA ALA A 156 -14.42 9.43 -4.35
C ALA A 156 -15.15 8.08 -4.22
N ARG A 157 -14.40 6.97 -4.06
CA ARG A 157 -14.98 5.63 -3.84
C ARG A 157 -15.67 5.50 -2.48
N ALA A 158 -15.13 6.15 -1.45
CA ALA A 158 -15.77 6.19 -0.14
C ALA A 158 -17.12 6.91 -0.20
N LEU A 159 -17.18 8.04 -0.92
CA LEU A 159 -18.43 8.78 -1.14
C LEU A 159 -19.45 7.94 -1.92
N ASP A 160 -19.02 7.30 -3.01
CA ASP A 160 -19.89 6.46 -3.85
C ASP A 160 -20.48 5.28 -3.08
N ARG A 161 -19.68 4.58 -2.26
CA ARG A 161 -20.11 3.38 -1.53
C ARG A 161 -20.90 3.66 -0.27
N HIS A 162 -20.52 4.70 0.47
CA HIS A 162 -21.08 4.96 1.79
C HIS A 162 -21.99 6.19 1.82
N GLY A 163 -22.04 7.00 0.75
CA GLY A 163 -22.78 8.27 0.72
C GLY A 163 -22.24 9.30 1.72
N ILE A 164 -20.99 9.16 2.14
CA ILE A 164 -20.34 9.99 3.15
C ILE A 164 -19.15 10.72 2.53
N GLU A 165 -19.17 12.02 2.57
CA GLU A 165 -17.98 12.85 2.33
C GLU A 165 -17.21 12.93 3.64
N PHE A 166 -16.02 12.31 3.67
CA PHE A 166 -15.16 12.34 4.86
C PHE A 166 -14.37 13.64 4.87
N PRO A 167 -14.50 14.49 5.91
CA PRO A 167 -13.64 15.65 6.03
C PRO A 167 -12.19 15.21 6.32
N PRO A 168 -11.18 16.00 5.90
CA PRO A 168 -9.77 15.62 5.98
C PRO A 168 -9.31 15.08 7.34
N GLU A 169 -9.79 15.68 8.42
CA GLU A 169 -9.46 15.30 9.80
C GLU A 169 -10.07 13.96 10.25
N LYS A 170 -10.96 13.37 9.45
CA LYS A 170 -11.55 12.04 9.65
C LYS A 170 -10.96 11.00 8.70
N ILE A 171 -9.96 11.36 7.91
CA ILE A 171 -9.23 10.45 7.01
C ILE A 171 -7.85 10.18 7.60
N TYR A 172 -7.45 8.92 7.62
CA TYR A 172 -6.14 8.48 8.10
C TYR A 172 -5.43 7.71 7.00
N VAL A 173 -4.22 8.12 6.64
CA VAL A 173 -3.35 7.37 5.73
C VAL A 173 -2.29 6.67 6.57
N ILE A 174 -2.22 5.35 6.44
CA ILE A 174 -1.43 4.45 7.28
C ILE A 174 -0.41 3.76 6.38
N GLY A 175 0.87 3.98 6.64
CA GLY A 175 1.94 3.43 5.81
C GLY A 175 3.30 3.45 6.50
N ASP A 176 4.30 2.81 5.87
CA ASP A 176 5.65 2.62 6.41
C ASP A 176 6.72 3.48 5.72
N THR A 177 6.32 4.36 4.79
CA THR A 177 7.25 5.17 4.01
C THR A 177 6.97 6.67 4.10
N PRO A 178 7.97 7.53 3.85
CA PRO A 178 7.77 8.97 3.67
C PRO A 178 6.70 9.32 2.62
N ARG A 179 6.55 8.48 1.58
CA ARG A 179 5.55 8.68 0.52
C ARG A 179 4.12 8.49 0.99
N ASP A 180 3.88 7.67 2.03
CA ASP A 180 2.57 7.54 2.66
C ASP A 180 2.20 8.82 3.39
N ILE A 181 3.18 9.39 4.11
CA ILE A 181 3.03 10.67 4.81
C ILE A 181 2.75 11.80 3.81
N GLU A 182 3.51 11.86 2.70
CA GLU A 182 3.31 12.83 1.62
C GLU A 182 1.92 12.69 0.98
N CYS A 183 1.51 11.46 0.69
CA CYS A 183 0.20 11.15 0.12
C CYS A 183 -0.94 11.57 1.05
N GLY A 184 -0.82 11.29 2.35
CA GLY A 184 -1.79 11.74 3.36
C GLY A 184 -1.91 13.27 3.40
N ARG A 185 -0.78 13.96 3.42
CA ARG A 185 -0.73 15.43 3.39
C ARG A 185 -1.34 16.03 2.12
N ALA A 186 -1.16 15.38 0.97
CA ALA A 186 -1.71 15.86 -0.29
C ALA A 186 -3.24 15.97 -0.29
N ILE A 187 -3.93 15.20 0.56
CA ILE A 187 -5.39 15.26 0.75
C ILE A 187 -5.80 15.85 2.10
N GLY A 188 -4.85 16.39 2.88
CA GLY A 188 -5.09 16.97 4.20
C GLY A 188 -5.46 15.96 5.28
N ALA A 189 -5.23 14.66 5.04
CA ALA A 189 -5.53 13.59 5.98
C ALA A 189 -4.54 13.53 7.14
N LYS A 190 -4.93 12.87 8.23
CA LYS A 190 -4.03 12.44 9.29
C LYS A 190 -3.07 11.38 8.78
N THR A 191 -1.81 11.47 9.16
CA THR A 191 -0.76 10.54 8.75
C THR A 191 -0.34 9.64 9.91
N VAL A 192 -0.36 8.34 9.67
CA VAL A 192 0.03 7.31 10.66
C VAL A 192 1.19 6.52 10.08
N ALA A 193 2.38 6.78 10.58
CA ALA A 193 3.58 6.06 10.16
C ALA A 193 3.85 4.85 11.05
N ILE A 194 4.36 3.77 10.44
CA ILE A 194 4.72 2.53 11.13
C ILE A 194 6.10 2.05 10.67
N ALA A 195 7.00 1.79 11.60
CA ALA A 195 8.40 1.44 11.33
C ALA A 195 8.60 -0.07 11.13
N THR A 196 7.77 -0.70 10.28
CA THR A 196 7.81 -2.14 9.97
C THR A 196 8.37 -2.44 8.58
N GLY A 197 8.62 -1.42 7.77
CA GLY A 197 9.19 -1.53 6.44
C GLY A 197 10.69 -1.24 6.39
N HIS A 198 11.11 -0.52 5.34
CA HIS A 198 12.52 -0.20 5.11
C HIS A 198 13.03 0.98 5.94
N TYR A 199 12.14 1.88 6.37
CA TYR A 199 12.51 3.08 7.12
C TYR A 199 12.48 2.82 8.62
N SER A 200 13.51 3.30 9.32
CA SER A 200 13.57 3.26 10.79
C SER A 200 12.55 4.21 11.42
N PHE A 201 12.32 4.02 12.71
CA PHE A 201 11.44 4.91 13.49
C PHE A 201 11.93 6.36 13.46
N GLU A 202 13.26 6.56 13.55
CA GLU A 202 13.90 7.87 13.55
C GLU A 202 13.73 8.57 12.18
N GLU A 203 13.96 7.85 11.07
CA GLU A 203 13.79 8.40 9.71
C GLU A 203 12.33 8.79 9.44
N LEU A 204 11.36 8.01 9.92
CA LEU A 204 9.95 8.36 9.83
C LEU A 204 9.59 9.53 10.76
N ALA A 205 10.18 9.62 11.96
CA ALA A 205 9.97 10.74 12.87
C ALA A 205 10.42 12.08 12.26
N GLU A 206 11.51 12.08 11.47
CA GLU A 206 11.99 13.27 10.75
C GLU A 206 10.95 13.80 9.73
N GLN A 207 10.08 12.91 9.25
CA GLN A 207 8.97 13.30 8.37
C GLN A 207 7.78 13.91 9.13
N ALA A 208 7.82 13.96 10.47
CA ALA A 208 6.79 14.53 11.34
C ALA A 208 5.36 14.05 11.02
N PRO A 209 5.06 12.74 11.03
CA PRO A 209 3.70 12.23 10.89
C PRO A 209 2.84 12.63 12.10
N ASP A 210 1.49 12.63 11.97
CA ASP A 210 0.60 12.90 13.11
C ASP A 210 0.73 11.81 14.20
N PHE A 211 0.94 10.55 13.79
CA PHE A 211 1.17 9.42 14.68
C PHE A 211 2.31 8.55 14.14
N LEU A 212 3.10 7.99 15.05
CA LEU A 212 4.22 7.11 14.73
C LEU A 212 4.25 5.92 15.70
N PHE A 213 4.34 4.71 15.13
CA PHE A 213 4.40 3.45 15.87
C PHE A 213 5.60 2.61 15.42
N GLN A 214 6.17 1.84 16.34
CA GLN A 214 7.18 0.83 15.99
C GLN A 214 6.54 -0.31 15.19
N ASP A 215 5.43 -0.82 15.70
CA ASP A 215 4.51 -1.76 15.09
C ASP A 215 3.11 -1.60 15.70
N PHE A 216 2.16 -2.45 15.33
CA PHE A 216 0.80 -2.38 15.86
C PHE A 216 0.50 -3.41 16.96
N SER A 217 1.53 -3.97 17.62
CA SER A 217 1.35 -4.93 18.73
C SER A 217 0.63 -4.32 19.93
N GLU A 218 0.76 -3.00 20.16
CA GLU A 218 -0.07 -2.27 21.14
C GLU A 218 -1.44 -1.91 20.52
N THR A 219 -2.17 -2.91 20.02
CA THR A 219 -3.37 -2.75 19.18
C THR A 219 -4.41 -1.80 19.77
N GLN A 220 -4.68 -1.89 21.09
CA GLN A 220 -5.65 -1.02 21.75
C GLN A 220 -5.26 0.47 21.67
N ARG A 221 -3.97 0.78 21.85
CA ARG A 221 -3.44 2.14 21.70
C ARG A 221 -3.60 2.66 20.28
N VAL A 222 -3.38 1.80 19.29
CA VAL A 222 -3.59 2.15 17.86
C VAL A 222 -5.06 2.45 17.61
N VAL A 223 -5.99 1.60 18.07
CA VAL A 223 -7.44 1.84 17.95
C VAL A 223 -7.85 3.16 18.58
N GLU A 224 -7.35 3.48 19.79
CA GLU A 224 -7.62 4.75 20.46
C GLU A 224 -7.09 5.96 19.67
N CYS A 225 -5.95 5.84 19.00
CA CYS A 225 -5.42 6.89 18.11
C CYS A 225 -6.28 7.07 16.87
N LEU A 226 -6.71 5.97 16.25
CA LEU A 226 -7.49 6.00 15.02
C LEU A 226 -8.94 6.42 15.24
N LEU A 227 -9.59 5.94 16.31
CA LEU A 227 -11.03 6.10 16.55
C LEU A 227 -11.37 6.96 17.76
N GLY A 228 -10.38 7.37 18.55
CA GLY A 228 -10.60 8.04 19.83
C GLY A 228 -10.86 7.04 20.96
N LYS A 229 -10.80 7.53 22.19
CA LYS A 229 -11.17 6.71 23.35
C LYS A 229 -12.68 6.44 23.32
N ALA A 230 -13.02 5.18 23.57
CA ALA A 230 -14.40 4.75 23.69
C ALA A 230 -15.10 5.39 24.91
#